data_205e742eca91b3ade61cfb73f20c663f
#
_entry.id   205e742eca91b3ade61cfb73f20c663f
#
_cell.length_a   1.000
_cell.length_b   1.000
_cell.length_c   1.000
_cell.angle_alpha   90.00
_cell.angle_beta   90.00
_cell.angle_gamma   90.00
#
_symmetry.space_group_name_H-M   'P 1'
#
loop_
_entity.id
_entity.type
_entity.pdbx_description
1 polymer ?
#
loop_
_entity_poly.entity_id
_entity_poly.type
_entity_poly.pdbx_seq_one_letter_code
_entity_poly.pdbx_strand_id
1 'polypeptide(L)'
;MLGRKDYTREALASAQREVKQLLSSYRKLAKAVQDTGDPKAGAALEGFEPVLFNSMALALDRRFVHRLRSVTGKDGNPINELELLADSLMNNDGVLRGINVIKYEPEESVLKLDVGDEIELDADRFQRLSKAFFGDLESKYVR
;
A
#
# COMPACT_ATOMS: atom_id res chain seq x y z
N MET A 1 -6.95 -20.33 -17.30
CA MET A 1 -6.11 -20.50 -16.11
C MET A 1 -6.50 -19.52 -15.02
N LEU A 2 -6.77 -20.02 -13.87
CA LEU A 2 -6.99 -19.18 -12.70
C LEU A 2 -5.66 -18.58 -12.29
N GLY A 3 -5.68 -17.40 -11.75
CA GLY A 3 -4.51 -16.58 -11.50
C GLY A 3 -3.26 -17.26 -10.95
N ARG A 4 -2.18 -16.53 -10.97
CA ARG A 4 -0.89 -17.01 -10.48
C ARG A 4 -0.92 -17.20 -8.96
N LYS A 5 -0.41 -18.34 -8.50
CA LYS A 5 -0.34 -18.65 -7.06
C LYS A 5 1.03 -18.39 -6.45
N ASP A 6 2.00 -18.02 -7.27
CA ASP A 6 3.35 -17.69 -6.83
C ASP A 6 3.99 -16.68 -7.78
N TYR A 7 5.09 -16.12 -7.33
CA TYR A 7 5.86 -15.12 -8.09
C TYR A 7 7.33 -15.50 -8.10
N THR A 8 8.05 -15.05 -9.11
CA THR A 8 9.50 -15.22 -9.16
C THR A 8 10.20 -14.19 -8.25
N ARG A 9 11.40 -14.52 -7.80
CA ARG A 9 12.23 -13.57 -7.04
C ARG A 9 12.51 -12.31 -7.86
N GLU A 10 12.66 -12.45 -9.18
CA GLU A 10 12.89 -11.31 -10.06
C GLU A 10 11.69 -10.36 -10.12
N ALA A 11 10.47 -10.91 -10.18
CA ALA A 11 9.25 -10.09 -10.16
C ALA A 11 9.12 -9.32 -8.85
N LEU A 12 9.39 -9.99 -7.73
CA LEU A 12 9.37 -9.36 -6.42
C LEU A 12 10.46 -8.28 -6.32
N ALA A 13 11.69 -8.60 -6.70
CA ALA A 13 12.81 -7.66 -6.64
C ALA A 13 12.57 -6.43 -7.52
N SER A 14 11.98 -6.63 -8.71
CA SER A 14 11.63 -5.54 -9.61
C SER A 14 10.63 -4.58 -8.95
N ALA A 15 9.58 -5.12 -8.34
CA ALA A 15 8.56 -4.32 -7.65
C ALA A 15 9.15 -3.56 -6.46
N GLN A 16 10.01 -4.22 -5.69
CA GLN A 16 10.69 -3.59 -4.54
C GLN A 16 11.58 -2.44 -5.00
N ARG A 17 12.32 -2.60 -6.10
CA ARG A 17 13.14 -1.53 -6.66
C ARG A 17 12.30 -0.34 -7.12
N GLU A 18 11.17 -0.59 -7.75
CA GLU A 18 10.26 0.47 -8.19
C GLU A 18 9.71 1.27 -7.01
N VAL A 19 9.29 0.59 -5.96
CA VAL A 19 8.80 1.26 -4.75
C VAL A 19 9.91 2.06 -4.09
N LYS A 20 11.11 1.50 -3.97
CA LYS A 20 12.26 2.18 -3.39
C LYS A 20 12.63 3.44 -4.18
N GLN A 21 12.64 3.33 -5.50
CA GLN A 21 12.93 4.46 -6.38
C GLN A 21 11.87 5.56 -6.25
N LEU A 22 10.60 5.18 -6.21
CA LEU A 22 9.50 6.13 -6.03
C LEU A 22 9.64 6.89 -4.71
N LEU A 23 9.86 6.17 -3.61
CA LEU A 23 10.03 6.78 -2.29
C LEU A 23 11.23 7.70 -2.25
N SER A 24 12.36 7.29 -2.83
CA SER A 24 13.57 8.12 -2.89
C SER A 24 13.33 9.40 -3.70
N SER A 25 12.70 9.28 -4.87
CA SER A 25 12.39 10.43 -5.73
C SER A 25 11.40 11.36 -5.08
N TYR A 26 10.38 10.82 -4.42
CA TYR A 26 9.41 11.62 -3.69
C TYR A 26 10.08 12.42 -2.57
N ARG A 27 10.94 11.77 -1.78
CA ARG A 27 11.62 12.44 -0.66
C ARG A 27 12.57 13.54 -1.13
N LYS A 28 13.21 13.36 -2.27
CA LYS A 28 14.02 14.42 -2.90
C LYS A 28 13.15 15.61 -3.30
N LEU A 29 12.00 15.34 -3.90
CA LEU A 29 11.06 16.40 -4.25
C LEU A 29 10.55 17.13 -3.01
N ALA A 30 10.17 16.38 -1.98
CA ALA A 30 9.68 16.96 -0.73
C ALA A 30 10.73 17.86 -0.08
N LYS A 31 11.99 17.43 -0.06
CA LYS A 31 13.09 18.24 0.46
C LYS A 31 13.30 19.50 -0.36
N ALA A 32 13.28 19.40 -1.68
CA ALA A 32 13.45 20.55 -2.58
C ALA A 32 12.33 21.58 -2.36
N VAL A 33 11.09 21.12 -2.19
CA VAL A 33 9.96 21.99 -1.89
C VAL A 33 10.15 22.67 -0.53
N GLN A 34 10.55 21.90 0.49
CA GLN A 34 10.80 22.42 1.83
C GLN A 34 11.90 23.50 1.81
N ASP A 35 12.96 23.26 1.04
CA ASP A 35 14.10 24.19 0.94
C ASP A 35 13.72 25.52 0.29
N THR A 36 12.63 25.60 -0.46
CA THR A 36 12.13 26.86 -1.01
C THR A 36 11.57 27.80 0.07
N GLY A 37 11.11 27.24 1.19
CA GLY A 37 10.41 27.99 2.23
C GLY A 37 9.06 28.55 1.79
N ASP A 38 8.55 28.15 0.63
CA ASP A 38 7.27 28.64 0.10
C ASP A 38 6.10 27.85 0.72
N PRO A 39 5.23 28.49 1.54
CA PRO A 39 4.11 27.81 2.17
C PRO A 39 3.10 27.23 1.18
N LYS A 40 2.93 27.86 0.03
CA LYS A 40 2.00 27.37 -0.99
C LYS A 40 2.51 26.08 -1.63
N ALA A 41 3.81 26.02 -1.92
CA ALA A 41 4.43 24.80 -2.46
C ALA A 41 4.35 23.67 -1.44
N GLY A 42 4.62 23.94 -0.17
CA GLY A 42 4.52 22.95 0.90
C GLY A 42 3.11 22.40 1.06
N ALA A 43 2.10 23.28 1.07
CA ALA A 43 0.70 22.87 1.17
C ALA A 43 0.25 22.03 -0.03
N ALA A 44 0.68 22.41 -1.23
CA ALA A 44 0.36 21.65 -2.44
C ALA A 44 0.96 20.23 -2.38
N LEU A 45 2.19 20.13 -1.89
CA LEU A 45 2.84 18.81 -1.76
C LEU A 45 2.13 17.95 -0.70
N GLU A 46 1.77 18.52 0.44
CA GLU A 46 1.01 17.79 1.47
C GLU A 46 -0.32 17.27 0.94
N GLY A 47 -1.03 18.07 0.15
CA GLY A 47 -2.29 17.64 -0.47
C GLY A 47 -2.10 16.58 -1.53
N PHE A 48 -0.96 16.58 -2.21
CA PHE A 48 -0.65 15.58 -3.23
C PHE A 48 -0.22 14.24 -2.64
N GLU A 49 0.39 14.25 -1.48
CA GLU A 49 0.98 13.04 -0.88
C GLU A 49 -0.02 11.87 -0.77
N PRO A 50 -1.22 12.05 -0.16
CA PRO A 50 -2.18 10.94 -0.12
C PRO A 50 -2.71 10.53 -1.49
N VAL A 51 -2.84 11.46 -2.43
CA VAL A 51 -3.23 11.13 -3.80
C VAL A 51 -2.22 10.18 -4.43
N LEU A 52 -0.93 10.48 -4.29
CA LEU A 52 0.14 9.65 -4.84
C LEU A 52 0.18 8.28 -4.17
N PHE A 53 0.28 8.24 -2.84
CA PHE A 53 0.50 6.99 -2.12
C PHE A 53 -0.74 6.10 -2.04
N ASN A 54 -1.93 6.66 -2.00
CA ASN A 54 -3.15 5.87 -2.17
C ASN A 54 -3.19 5.20 -3.54
N SER A 55 -2.78 5.92 -4.59
CA SER A 55 -2.68 5.36 -5.94
C SER A 55 -1.63 4.26 -6.04
N MET A 56 -0.52 4.40 -5.31
CA MET A 56 0.52 3.37 -5.28
C MET A 56 0.05 2.10 -4.55
N ALA A 57 -0.78 2.26 -3.52
CA ALA A 57 -1.38 1.10 -2.85
C ALA A 57 -2.29 0.33 -3.81
N LEU A 58 -3.09 1.04 -4.61
CA LEU A 58 -3.91 0.42 -5.64
C LEU A 58 -3.06 -0.31 -6.68
N ALA A 59 -1.94 0.27 -7.08
CA ALA A 59 -1.03 -0.35 -8.04
C ALA A 59 -0.43 -1.65 -7.50
N LEU A 60 -0.04 -1.70 -6.22
CA LEU A 60 0.46 -2.92 -5.59
C LEU A 60 -0.61 -4.00 -5.52
N ASP A 61 -1.82 -3.64 -5.13
CA ASP A 61 -2.95 -4.56 -5.09
C ASP A 61 -3.16 -5.18 -6.47
N ARG A 62 -3.22 -4.36 -7.49
CA ARG A 62 -3.44 -4.82 -8.85
C ARG A 62 -2.32 -5.71 -9.36
N ARG A 63 -1.08 -5.41 -9.00
CA ARG A 63 0.08 -6.15 -9.48
C ARG A 63 0.17 -7.55 -8.87
N PHE A 64 -0.20 -7.71 -7.60
CA PHE A 64 -0.02 -8.95 -6.85
C PHE A 64 -1.30 -9.53 -6.28
N VAL A 65 -1.99 -8.79 -5.42
CA VAL A 65 -3.12 -9.31 -4.64
C VAL A 65 -4.28 -9.75 -5.51
N HIS A 66 -4.54 -9.01 -6.56
CA HIS A 66 -5.64 -9.31 -7.48
C HIS A 66 -5.57 -10.75 -8.00
N ARG A 67 -4.37 -11.27 -8.20
CA ARG A 67 -4.15 -12.64 -8.70
C ARG A 67 -4.12 -13.68 -7.59
N LEU A 68 -4.02 -13.26 -6.34
CA LEU A 68 -3.87 -14.14 -5.18
C LEU A 68 -5.11 -14.20 -4.28
N ARG A 69 -6.19 -13.50 -4.61
CA ARG A 69 -7.35 -13.34 -3.72
C ARG A 69 -7.92 -14.64 -3.17
N SER A 70 -7.85 -15.70 -3.94
CA SER A 70 -8.37 -17.02 -3.53
C SER A 70 -7.45 -17.76 -2.57
N VAL A 71 -6.19 -17.31 -2.40
CA VAL A 71 -5.17 -18.09 -1.67
C VAL A 71 -4.44 -17.27 -0.59
N THR A 72 -4.78 -16.00 -0.40
CA THR A 72 -4.07 -15.12 0.54
C THR A 72 -4.45 -15.32 2.01
N GLY A 73 -5.41 -16.18 2.29
CA GLY A 73 -5.92 -16.33 3.64
C GLY A 73 -6.89 -15.22 4.01
N LYS A 74 -7.39 -15.26 5.24
CA LYS A 74 -8.39 -14.32 5.74
C LYS A 74 -8.10 -13.88 7.18
N ASP A 75 -6.87 -14.06 7.63
CA ASP A 75 -6.46 -13.83 9.01
C ASP A 75 -6.03 -12.40 9.33
N GLY A 76 -6.12 -11.50 8.35
CA GLY A 76 -5.74 -10.11 8.56
C GLY A 76 -4.24 -9.85 8.33
N ASN A 77 -3.59 -10.69 7.54
CA ASN A 77 -2.17 -10.52 7.21
C ASN A 77 -1.94 -9.23 6.39
N PRO A 78 -0.68 -8.80 6.18
CA PRO A 78 -0.40 -7.57 5.41
C PRO A 78 -0.95 -7.59 3.99
N ILE A 79 -1.05 -8.74 3.34
CA ILE A 79 -1.66 -8.85 2.01
C ILE A 79 -3.16 -8.55 2.10
N ASN A 80 -3.84 -9.09 3.12
CA ASN A 80 -5.25 -8.78 3.39
C ASN A 80 -5.45 -7.29 3.69
N GLU A 81 -4.57 -6.70 4.47
CA GLU A 81 -4.66 -5.27 4.80
C GLU A 81 -4.60 -4.41 3.53
N LEU A 82 -3.68 -4.71 2.62
CA LEU A 82 -3.59 -4.01 1.35
C LEU A 82 -4.87 -4.21 0.52
N GLU A 83 -5.43 -5.42 0.52
CA GLU A 83 -6.69 -5.70 -0.18
C GLU A 83 -7.85 -4.87 0.38
N LEU A 84 -7.95 -4.77 1.70
CA LEU A 84 -8.98 -3.94 2.35
C LEU A 84 -8.84 -2.47 2.01
N LEU A 85 -7.60 -1.96 2.03
CA LEU A 85 -7.32 -0.57 1.66
C LEU A 85 -7.69 -0.30 0.20
N ALA A 86 -7.27 -1.18 -0.71
CA ALA A 86 -7.55 -1.02 -2.13
C ALA A 86 -9.04 -1.06 -2.42
N ASP A 87 -9.77 -2.01 -1.82
CA ASP A 87 -11.22 -2.09 -1.97
C ASP A 87 -11.92 -0.82 -1.47
N SER A 88 -11.49 -0.33 -0.31
CA SER A 88 -12.05 0.88 0.28
C SER A 88 -11.79 2.13 -0.58
N LEU A 89 -10.58 2.23 -1.14
CA LEU A 89 -10.23 3.33 -2.04
C LEU A 89 -11.04 3.31 -3.33
N MET A 90 -11.30 2.13 -3.87
CA MET A 90 -12.06 1.99 -5.13
C MET A 90 -13.57 2.09 -4.93
N ASN A 91 -14.10 1.54 -3.84
CA ASN A 91 -15.54 1.30 -3.70
C ASN A 91 -16.20 1.98 -2.51
N ASN A 92 -15.44 2.70 -1.67
CA ASN A 92 -15.97 3.34 -0.46
C ASN A 92 -15.39 4.73 -0.23
N ASP A 93 -15.11 5.46 -1.29
CA ASP A 93 -14.66 6.86 -1.27
C ASP A 93 -13.43 7.10 -0.38
N GLY A 94 -12.55 6.10 -0.27
CA GLY A 94 -11.34 6.23 0.53
C GLY A 94 -11.52 6.11 2.03
N VAL A 95 -12.70 5.69 2.47
CA VAL A 95 -12.97 5.43 3.90
C VAL A 95 -12.83 3.93 4.16
N LEU A 96 -12.01 3.55 5.12
CA LEU A 96 -11.73 2.14 5.40
C LEU A 96 -12.99 1.41 5.81
N ARG A 97 -13.26 0.32 5.11
CA ARG A 97 -14.35 -0.59 5.40
C ARG A 97 -13.85 -2.02 5.39
N GLY A 98 -14.35 -2.83 6.30
CA GLY A 98 -14.01 -4.25 6.34
C GLY A 98 -14.67 -5.05 5.23
N ILE A 99 -14.09 -6.21 4.96
CA ILE A 99 -14.70 -7.26 4.12
C ILE A 99 -15.05 -8.39 5.07
N ASN A 100 -16.32 -8.81 5.08
CA ASN A 100 -16.87 -9.73 6.09
C ASN A 100 -16.07 -11.02 6.28
N VAL A 101 -15.46 -11.54 5.21
CA VAL A 101 -14.73 -12.81 5.28
C VAL A 101 -13.27 -12.63 5.71
N ILE A 102 -12.78 -11.39 5.79
CA ILE A 102 -11.41 -11.10 6.22
C ILE A 102 -11.43 -10.57 7.63
N LYS A 103 -10.69 -11.22 8.54
CA LYS A 103 -10.50 -10.72 9.89
C LYS A 103 -9.63 -9.47 9.84
N TYR A 104 -10.08 -8.41 10.48
CA TYR A 104 -9.31 -7.17 10.58
C TYR A 104 -9.30 -6.67 12.01
N GLU A 105 -8.13 -6.64 12.61
CA GLU A 105 -7.90 -6.12 13.95
C GLU A 105 -6.93 -4.93 13.84
N PRO A 106 -7.41 -3.68 14.04
CA PRO A 106 -6.54 -2.51 13.90
C PRO A 106 -5.26 -2.59 14.71
N GLU A 107 -5.32 -3.14 15.91
CA GLU A 107 -4.16 -3.25 16.80
C GLU A 107 -3.05 -4.15 16.24
N GLU A 108 -3.41 -5.14 15.42
CA GLU A 108 -2.49 -6.08 14.80
C GLU A 108 -2.08 -5.66 13.40
N SER A 109 -2.74 -4.67 12.83
CA SER A 109 -2.47 -4.19 11.48
C SER A 109 -1.21 -3.34 11.43
N VAL A 110 -0.67 -3.18 10.21
CA VAL A 110 0.53 -2.35 9.98
C VAL A 110 0.24 -0.88 10.24
N LEU A 111 -0.86 -0.37 9.68
CA LEU A 111 -1.20 1.06 9.74
C LEU A 111 -2.08 1.43 10.93
N LYS A 112 -2.68 0.46 11.57
CA LYS A 112 -3.55 0.65 12.74
C LYS A 112 -4.73 1.60 12.50
N LEU A 113 -5.25 1.60 11.27
CA LEU A 113 -6.44 2.37 10.94
C LEU A 113 -7.68 1.65 11.46
N ASP A 114 -8.63 2.42 11.99
CA ASP A 114 -9.94 1.90 12.36
C ASP A 114 -10.88 1.89 11.16
N VAL A 115 -11.83 0.98 11.16
CA VAL A 115 -12.92 1.01 10.20
C VAL A 115 -13.66 2.33 10.37
N GLY A 116 -13.86 3.05 9.27
CA GLY A 116 -14.44 4.39 9.28
C GLY A 116 -13.42 5.51 9.16
N ASP A 117 -12.13 5.22 9.29
CA ASP A 117 -11.07 6.22 9.08
C ASP A 117 -10.90 6.51 7.61
N GLU A 118 -10.63 7.78 7.29
CA GLU A 118 -10.22 8.15 5.94
C GLU A 118 -8.80 7.67 5.66
N ILE A 119 -8.59 7.07 4.50
CA ILE A 119 -7.26 6.56 4.11
C ILE A 119 -6.45 7.69 3.51
N GLU A 120 -5.42 8.12 4.23
CA GLU A 120 -4.50 9.17 3.79
C GLU A 120 -3.08 8.67 3.98
N LEU A 121 -2.55 8.00 2.97
CA LEU A 121 -1.19 7.48 3.05
C LEU A 121 -0.17 8.59 2.80
N ASP A 122 0.90 8.55 3.56
CA ASP A 122 2.08 9.37 3.34
C ASP A 122 3.26 8.45 3.00
N ALA A 123 4.43 9.02 2.76
CA ALA A 123 5.62 8.25 2.39
C ALA A 123 5.97 7.20 3.46
N ASP A 124 5.91 7.58 4.74
CA ASP A 124 6.28 6.69 5.83
C ASP A 124 5.28 5.54 5.99
N ARG A 125 3.99 5.85 5.93
CA ARG A 125 2.93 4.83 6.02
C ARG A 125 3.00 3.87 4.84
N PHE A 126 3.17 4.40 3.64
CA PHE A 126 3.29 3.56 2.45
C PHE A 126 4.53 2.69 2.52
N GLN A 127 5.66 3.24 2.99
CA GLN A 127 6.89 2.46 3.16
C GLN A 127 6.68 1.29 4.12
N ARG A 128 6.06 1.54 5.28
CA ARG A 128 5.77 0.48 6.26
C ARG A 128 4.84 -0.57 5.69
N LEU A 129 3.78 -0.15 5.04
CA LEU A 129 2.81 -1.06 4.43
C LEU A 129 3.46 -1.92 3.35
N SER A 130 4.19 -1.31 2.42
CA SER A 130 4.83 -2.02 1.33
C SER A 130 5.90 -2.99 1.82
N LYS A 131 6.67 -2.61 2.83
CA LYS A 131 7.69 -3.48 3.42
C LYS A 131 7.06 -4.73 4.04
N ALA A 132 5.99 -4.55 4.83
CA ALA A 132 5.28 -5.67 5.44
C ALA A 132 4.61 -6.55 4.37
N PHE A 133 4.02 -5.94 3.37
CA PHE A 133 3.41 -6.63 2.25
C PHE A 133 4.42 -7.48 1.48
N PHE A 134 5.56 -6.92 1.11
CA PHE A 134 6.60 -7.66 0.39
C PHE A 134 7.19 -8.79 1.25
N GLY A 135 7.35 -8.55 2.55
CA GLY A 135 7.83 -9.60 3.47
C GLY A 135 6.88 -10.79 3.53
N ASP A 136 5.59 -10.53 3.63
CA ASP A 136 4.57 -11.58 3.65
C ASP A 136 4.48 -12.31 2.31
N LEU A 137 4.54 -11.55 1.21
CA LEU A 137 4.53 -12.09 -0.14
C LEU A 137 5.74 -13.00 -0.37
N GLU A 138 6.94 -12.55 0.03
CA GLU A 138 8.18 -13.32 -0.11
C GLU A 138 8.10 -14.66 0.64
N SER A 139 7.61 -14.62 1.89
CA SER A 139 7.57 -15.82 2.72
C SER A 139 6.57 -16.87 2.23
N LYS A 140 5.51 -16.45 1.52
CA LYS A 140 4.40 -17.34 1.16
C LYS A 140 4.33 -17.70 -0.32
N TYR A 141 4.72 -16.78 -1.22
CA TYR A 141 4.41 -16.91 -2.64
C TYR A 141 5.62 -16.74 -3.57
N VAL A 142 6.81 -16.62 -3.05
CA VAL A 142 8.03 -16.49 -3.87
C VAL A 142 8.81 -17.79 -3.87
N ARG A 143 9.18 -18.22 -5.07
CA ARG A 143 10.02 -19.40 -5.27
C ARG A 143 11.47 -19.00 -5.54
#